data_74536c07bf22a30de420dd1256d02587
#
_entry.id   74536c07bf22a30de420dd1256d02587
#
_cell.length_a   1.000
_cell.length_b   1.000
_cell.length_c   1.000
_cell.angle_alpha   90.00
_cell.angle_beta   90.00
_cell.angle_gamma   90.00
#
_symmetry.space_group_name_H-M   'P 1'
#
loop_
_entity.id
_entity.type
_entity.pdbx_description
1 polymer ?
#
loop_
_entity_poly.entity_id
_entity_poly.type
_entity_poly.pdbx_seq_one_letter_code
_entity_poly.pdbx_strand_id
1 'polypeptide(L)'
;MADIKYLLKFGKREHLENLVSGNIYCSNAITFWGIEDKLKIKGQGDILEAGTRMFAQKMIMQHPETKEVIVKCGKANGLVRIEPAEKMPVFCMFAVYEDDCKVDITGASIINLSDDKKQTIREHFPNADAVVVIPNPEEFIEDVKRSIGTEIKAEKVNYFHIDKGYETTDGEIAMDMDY
;
A
#
# COMPACT_ATOMS: atom_id res chain seq x y z
N MET A 1 2.61 0.39 18.23
CA MET A 1 2.21 1.16 17.02
C MET A 1 2.32 2.62 17.41
N ALA A 2 2.89 3.50 16.56
CA ALA A 2 2.76 4.93 16.83
C ALA A 2 1.27 5.26 16.95
N ASP A 3 0.90 6.12 17.90
CA ASP A 3 -0.50 6.37 18.25
C ASP A 3 -1.28 6.99 17.09
N ILE A 4 -1.93 6.14 16.30
CA ILE A 4 -2.84 6.55 15.24
C ILE A 4 -4.13 7.01 15.90
N LYS A 5 -4.45 8.29 15.73
CA LYS A 5 -5.67 8.91 16.29
C LYS A 5 -6.88 8.70 15.40
N TYR A 6 -6.70 8.85 14.09
CA TYR A 6 -7.78 8.75 13.13
C TYR A 6 -7.29 8.03 11.89
N LEU A 7 -8.22 7.35 11.20
CA LEU A 7 -8.02 6.92 9.82
C LEU A 7 -8.92 7.74 8.91
N LEU A 8 -8.36 8.18 7.78
CA LEU A 8 -9.09 8.93 6.76
C LEU A 8 -9.18 8.11 5.48
N LYS A 9 -10.37 8.04 4.90
CA LYS A 9 -10.59 7.49 3.57
C LYS A 9 -11.06 8.58 2.63
N PHE A 10 -10.23 8.92 1.65
CA PHE A 10 -10.56 9.87 0.58
C PHE A 10 -11.17 9.15 -0.61
N GLY A 11 -12.14 9.76 -1.27
CA GLY A 11 -12.77 9.18 -2.46
C GLY A 11 -13.98 9.95 -2.94
N LYS A 12 -14.69 9.34 -3.87
CA LYS A 12 -16.00 9.84 -4.29
C LYS A 12 -17.04 9.61 -3.21
N ARG A 13 -17.90 10.58 -3.00
CA ARG A 13 -18.97 10.52 -2.00
C ARG A 13 -19.80 9.24 -2.11
N GLU A 14 -20.23 8.89 -3.32
CA GLU A 14 -21.04 7.70 -3.57
C GLU A 14 -20.37 6.38 -3.10
N HIS A 15 -19.04 6.29 -3.20
CA HIS A 15 -18.27 5.13 -2.72
C HIS A 15 -18.09 5.16 -1.20
N LEU A 16 -17.90 6.37 -0.66
CA LEU A 16 -17.73 6.54 0.79
C LEU A 16 -19.04 6.35 1.57
N GLU A 17 -20.18 6.64 0.97
CA GLU A 17 -21.51 6.32 1.55
C GLU A 17 -21.70 4.81 1.71
N ASN A 18 -21.18 4.00 0.78
CA ASN A 18 -21.15 2.55 0.94
C ASN A 18 -20.28 2.11 2.13
N LEU A 19 -19.10 2.73 2.30
CA LEU A 19 -18.25 2.45 3.46
C LEU A 19 -18.95 2.78 4.78
N VAL A 20 -19.60 3.93 4.87
CA VAL A 20 -20.38 4.34 6.05
C VAL A 20 -21.53 3.38 6.32
N SER A 21 -22.09 2.76 5.28
CA SER A 21 -23.14 1.74 5.39
C SER A 21 -22.60 0.34 5.73
N GLY A 22 -21.30 0.21 6.01
CA GLY A 22 -20.65 -1.06 6.37
C GLY A 22 -20.16 -1.90 5.20
N ASN A 23 -20.22 -1.39 3.97
CA ASN A 23 -19.75 -2.10 2.78
C ASN A 23 -18.32 -1.67 2.44
N ILE A 24 -17.34 -2.53 2.75
CA ILE A 24 -15.94 -2.28 2.45
C ILE A 24 -15.61 -2.86 1.07
N TYR A 25 -15.17 -1.98 0.17
CA TYR A 25 -14.66 -2.39 -1.13
C TYR A 25 -13.12 -2.45 -1.09
N CYS A 26 -12.57 -3.65 -1.30
CA CYS A 26 -11.13 -3.87 -1.40
C CYS A 26 -10.72 -4.00 -2.87
N SER A 27 -9.63 -3.37 -3.24
CA SER A 27 -8.93 -3.60 -4.49
C SER A 27 -7.83 -4.64 -4.30
N ASN A 28 -7.19 -5.07 -5.37
CA ASN A 28 -6.01 -5.93 -5.34
C ASN A 28 -4.86 -5.28 -6.11
N ALA A 29 -3.65 -5.83 -6.00
CA ALA A 29 -2.46 -5.29 -6.66
C ALA A 29 -2.64 -5.19 -8.18
N ILE A 30 -3.28 -6.15 -8.82
CA ILE A 30 -3.55 -6.12 -10.27
C ILE A 30 -4.36 -4.90 -10.66
N THR A 31 -5.35 -4.51 -9.85
CA THR A 31 -6.16 -3.31 -10.09
C THR A 31 -5.30 -2.05 -9.96
N PHE A 32 -4.44 -1.97 -8.95
CA PHE A 32 -3.54 -0.82 -8.76
C PHE A 32 -2.54 -0.66 -9.91
N TRP A 33 -1.98 -1.75 -10.44
CA TRP A 33 -1.13 -1.68 -11.64
C TRP A 33 -1.86 -1.12 -12.85
N GLY A 34 -3.12 -1.55 -13.06
CA GLY A 34 -3.94 -1.05 -14.15
C GLY A 34 -4.29 0.44 -14.03
N ILE A 35 -4.43 0.95 -12.81
CA ILE A 35 -4.70 2.36 -12.56
C ILE A 35 -3.48 3.21 -12.93
N GLU A 36 -2.28 2.83 -12.46
CA GLU A 36 -1.06 3.58 -12.76
C GLU A 36 -0.73 3.58 -14.25
N ASP A 37 -0.84 2.41 -14.91
CA ASP A 37 -0.56 2.27 -16.34
C ASP A 37 -1.50 3.12 -17.20
N LYS A 38 -2.79 3.14 -16.88
CA LYS A 38 -3.81 3.85 -17.66
C LYS A 38 -3.92 5.33 -17.35
N LEU A 39 -3.91 5.68 -16.06
CA LEU A 39 -4.20 7.04 -15.61
C LEU A 39 -2.93 7.84 -15.36
N LYS A 40 -1.78 7.19 -15.17
CA LYS A 40 -0.48 7.81 -14.82
C LYS A 40 -0.56 8.75 -13.61
N ILE A 41 -1.53 8.52 -12.73
CA ILE A 41 -1.72 9.28 -11.49
C ILE A 41 -0.92 8.60 -10.41
N LYS A 42 0.16 9.24 -9.98
CA LYS A 42 0.95 8.77 -8.83
C LYS A 42 0.09 8.77 -7.57
N GLY A 43 0.23 7.72 -6.76
CA GLY A 43 -0.41 7.60 -5.46
C GLY A 43 -1.79 6.94 -5.43
N GLN A 44 -2.45 6.74 -6.58
CA GLN A 44 -3.68 5.94 -6.67
C GLN A 44 -3.44 4.52 -7.18
N GLY A 45 -2.35 4.29 -7.87
CA GLY A 45 -1.88 2.99 -8.30
C GLY A 45 -0.38 2.87 -8.02
N ASP A 46 0.10 1.66 -7.90
CA ASP A 46 1.53 1.35 -7.78
C ASP A 46 1.84 0.10 -8.60
N ILE A 47 2.56 0.28 -9.70
CA ILE A 47 2.99 -0.83 -10.56
C ILE A 47 3.93 -1.79 -9.84
N LEU A 48 4.50 -1.35 -8.71
CA LEU A 48 5.40 -2.13 -7.86
C LEU A 48 4.68 -2.78 -6.68
N GLU A 49 3.40 -2.52 -6.50
CA GLU A 49 2.58 -3.18 -5.47
C GLU A 49 2.70 -4.70 -5.62
N ALA A 50 2.95 -5.39 -4.51
CA ALA A 50 3.22 -6.83 -4.46
C ALA A 50 4.37 -7.29 -5.39
N GLY A 51 5.29 -6.40 -5.75
CA GLY A 51 6.43 -6.69 -6.61
C GLY A 51 7.76 -6.41 -5.93
N THR A 52 8.75 -7.25 -6.18
CA THR A 52 10.14 -7.04 -5.72
C THR A 52 11.05 -6.84 -6.93
N ARG A 53 11.78 -5.74 -6.97
CA ARG A 53 12.81 -5.54 -8.00
C ARG A 53 14.02 -6.42 -7.70
N MET A 54 14.43 -7.17 -8.72
CA MET A 54 15.65 -7.94 -8.70
C MET A 54 16.70 -7.32 -9.63
N PHE A 55 17.91 -7.18 -9.11
CA PHE A 55 19.10 -6.82 -9.88
C PHE A 55 20.06 -7.99 -9.81
N ALA A 56 20.36 -8.58 -10.96
CA ALA A 56 21.35 -9.65 -11.04
C ALA A 56 22.52 -9.22 -11.91
N GLN A 57 23.75 -9.44 -11.43
CA GLN A 57 24.96 -9.24 -12.23
C GLN A 57 25.22 -10.39 -13.21
N LYS A 58 24.59 -11.54 -12.98
CA LYS A 58 24.60 -12.70 -13.84
C LYS A 58 23.31 -13.47 -13.66
N MET A 59 22.53 -13.60 -14.71
CA MET A 59 21.27 -14.36 -14.66
C MET A 59 21.28 -15.49 -15.68
N ILE A 60 20.88 -16.67 -15.23
CA ILE A 60 20.63 -17.83 -16.07
C ILE A 60 19.20 -18.29 -15.77
N MET A 61 18.34 -18.27 -16.79
CA MET A 61 16.98 -18.82 -16.71
C MET A 61 16.95 -20.15 -17.42
N GLN A 62 16.44 -21.17 -16.75
CA GLN A 62 16.37 -22.53 -17.27
C GLN A 62 14.93 -23.04 -17.20
N HIS A 63 14.59 -23.94 -18.12
CA HIS A 63 13.34 -24.68 -18.04
C HIS A 63 13.34 -25.54 -16.77
N PRO A 64 12.27 -25.52 -15.96
CA PRO A 64 12.27 -26.18 -14.64
C PRO A 64 12.48 -27.69 -14.71
N GLU A 65 11.96 -28.35 -15.78
CA GLU A 65 12.05 -29.80 -15.95
C GLU A 65 13.24 -30.21 -16.79
N THR A 66 13.41 -29.64 -17.99
CA THR A 66 14.45 -30.06 -18.95
C THR A 66 15.84 -29.51 -18.63
N LYS A 67 15.92 -28.47 -17.74
CA LYS A 67 17.15 -27.73 -17.42
C LYS A 67 17.79 -27.03 -18.61
N GLU A 68 17.11 -26.97 -19.73
CA GLU A 68 17.55 -26.24 -20.90
C GLU A 68 17.64 -24.73 -20.59
N VAL A 69 18.77 -24.11 -20.98
CA VAL A 69 18.94 -22.68 -20.76
C VAL A 69 18.13 -21.88 -21.77
N ILE A 70 17.16 -21.11 -21.24
CA ILE A 70 16.27 -20.26 -22.03
C ILE A 70 16.93 -18.89 -22.25
N VAL A 71 17.50 -18.32 -21.18
CA VAL A 71 18.16 -17.00 -21.21
C VAL A 71 19.42 -17.03 -20.38
N LYS A 72 20.46 -16.38 -20.90
CA LYS A 72 21.68 -16.11 -20.16
C LYS A 72 22.11 -14.67 -20.43
N CYS A 73 22.24 -13.86 -19.39
CA CYS A 73 22.66 -12.46 -19.52
C CYS A 73 23.64 -12.06 -18.40
N GLY A 74 24.49 -11.06 -18.71
CA GLY A 74 25.51 -10.55 -17.80
C GLY A 74 24.90 -9.65 -16.70
N LYS A 75 23.85 -8.90 -17.05
CA LYS A 75 23.10 -8.06 -16.11
C LYS A 75 21.62 -8.21 -16.41
N ALA A 76 20.82 -8.34 -15.36
CA ALA A 76 19.38 -8.37 -15.47
C ALA A 76 18.77 -7.42 -14.46
N ASN A 77 17.70 -6.74 -14.88
CA ASN A 77 16.81 -5.99 -14.02
C ASN A 77 15.41 -6.50 -14.30
N GLY A 78 14.76 -7.02 -13.28
CA GLY A 78 13.44 -7.61 -13.40
C GLY A 78 12.54 -7.22 -12.23
N LEU A 79 11.24 -7.40 -12.43
CA LEU A 79 10.24 -7.30 -11.39
C LEU A 79 9.67 -8.70 -11.17
N VAL A 80 9.83 -9.21 -9.96
CA VAL A 80 9.23 -10.48 -9.54
C VAL A 80 7.96 -10.18 -8.78
N ARG A 81 6.87 -10.83 -9.14
CA ARG A 81 5.58 -10.75 -8.48
C ARG A 81 5.18 -12.12 -7.97
N ILE A 82 4.55 -12.14 -6.81
CA ILE A 82 4.05 -13.37 -6.20
C ILE A 82 2.56 -13.45 -6.49
N GLU A 83 2.14 -14.45 -7.26
CA GLU A 83 0.76 -14.61 -7.73
C GLU A 83 -0.30 -14.53 -6.60
N PRO A 84 -0.12 -15.16 -5.43
CA PRO A 84 -1.06 -14.99 -4.33
C PRO A 84 -1.21 -13.53 -3.86
N ALA A 85 -0.10 -12.77 -3.79
CA ALA A 85 -0.12 -11.37 -3.37
C ALA A 85 -0.83 -10.46 -4.39
N GLU A 86 -0.76 -10.79 -5.68
CA GLU A 86 -1.44 -10.05 -6.74
C GLU A 86 -2.96 -10.00 -6.56
N LYS A 87 -3.53 -11.06 -6.01
CA LYS A 87 -4.98 -11.24 -5.82
C LYS A 87 -5.45 -10.88 -4.41
N MET A 88 -4.52 -10.60 -3.51
CA MET A 88 -4.83 -10.26 -2.11
C MET A 88 -5.66 -8.97 -2.04
N PRO A 89 -6.81 -8.98 -1.34
CA PRO A 89 -7.59 -7.77 -1.14
C PRO A 89 -6.83 -6.76 -0.28
N VAL A 90 -6.75 -5.53 -0.74
CA VAL A 90 -6.09 -4.42 -0.05
C VAL A 90 -7.06 -3.25 0.14
N PHE A 91 -7.08 -2.70 1.34
CA PHE A 91 -7.86 -1.52 1.69
C PHE A 91 -6.95 -0.47 2.31
N CYS A 92 -6.64 0.57 1.56
CA CYS A 92 -5.71 1.61 1.98
C CYS A 92 -6.43 2.79 2.63
N MET A 93 -5.85 3.30 3.70
CA MET A 93 -6.33 4.47 4.43
C MET A 93 -5.16 5.40 4.77
N PHE A 94 -5.45 6.67 4.99
CA PHE A 94 -4.48 7.64 5.46
C PHE A 94 -4.53 7.70 7.00
N ALA A 95 -3.38 7.51 7.64
CA ALA A 95 -3.26 7.56 9.09
C ALA A 95 -2.96 8.99 9.57
N VAL A 96 -3.72 9.45 10.55
CA VAL A 96 -3.51 10.70 11.28
C VAL A 96 -2.95 10.36 12.65
N TYR A 97 -1.81 10.91 12.98
CA TYR A 97 -1.10 10.68 14.24
C TYR A 97 -1.41 11.78 15.26
N GLU A 98 -1.02 11.57 16.52
CA GLU A 98 -1.15 12.56 17.59
C GLU A 98 -0.57 13.93 17.19
N ASP A 99 0.62 13.94 16.57
CA ASP A 99 1.31 15.15 16.13
C ASP A 99 0.55 15.92 15.01
N ASP A 100 -0.38 15.26 14.34
CA ASP A 100 -1.26 15.84 13.33
C ASP A 100 -2.53 16.45 13.92
N CYS A 101 -2.66 16.46 15.24
CA CYS A 101 -3.82 16.95 15.94
C CYS A 101 -3.48 18.13 16.85
N LYS A 102 -4.46 19.00 17.04
CA LYS A 102 -4.42 20.06 18.06
C LYS A 102 -5.67 19.96 18.91
N VAL A 103 -5.53 20.33 20.17
CA VAL A 103 -6.68 20.47 21.06
C VAL A 103 -7.10 21.94 21.05
N ASP A 104 -8.37 22.21 20.81
CA ASP A 104 -8.90 23.57 20.86
C ASP A 104 -9.22 24.00 22.30
N ILE A 105 -9.71 25.24 22.45
CA ILE A 105 -10.07 25.80 23.75
C ILE A 105 -11.23 25.08 24.45
N THR A 106 -11.99 24.28 23.72
CA THR A 106 -13.10 23.48 24.25
C THR A 106 -12.68 22.07 24.64
N GLY A 107 -11.43 21.70 24.38
CA GLY A 107 -10.92 20.33 24.55
C GLY A 107 -11.18 19.40 23.37
N ALA A 108 -11.74 19.91 22.27
CA ALA A 108 -11.98 19.13 21.09
C ALA A 108 -10.68 18.90 20.29
N SER A 109 -10.51 17.67 19.79
CA SER A 109 -9.38 17.34 18.91
C SER A 109 -9.66 17.79 17.48
N ILE A 110 -8.76 18.61 16.94
CA ILE A 110 -8.82 19.13 15.58
C ILE A 110 -7.70 18.54 14.78
N ILE A 111 -7.99 17.94 13.62
CA ILE A 111 -6.97 17.48 12.67
C ILE A 111 -6.29 18.70 12.04
N ASN A 112 -4.98 18.82 12.27
CA ASN A 112 -4.16 19.93 11.81
C ASN A 112 -2.95 19.39 11.03
N LEU A 113 -3.21 18.88 9.84
CA LEU A 113 -2.15 18.37 8.95
C LEU A 113 -1.20 19.48 8.52
N SER A 114 0.08 19.16 8.37
CA SER A 114 1.07 20.06 7.76
C SER A 114 0.70 20.37 6.31
N ASP A 115 1.24 21.48 5.78
CA ASP A 115 0.94 21.87 4.40
C ASP A 115 1.49 20.86 3.40
N ASP A 116 2.63 20.20 3.70
CA ASP A 116 3.17 19.12 2.89
C ASP A 116 2.22 17.93 2.82
N LYS A 117 1.65 17.49 3.96
CA LYS A 117 0.65 16.41 4.00
C LYS A 117 -0.61 16.79 3.22
N LYS A 118 -1.09 18.02 3.36
CA LYS A 118 -2.24 18.52 2.59
C LYS A 118 -1.96 18.51 1.10
N GLN A 119 -0.75 18.94 0.70
CA GLN A 119 -0.34 18.91 -0.70
C GLN A 119 -0.28 17.49 -1.24
N THR A 120 0.36 16.57 -0.52
CA THR A 120 0.42 15.15 -0.87
C THR A 120 -0.99 14.56 -1.06
N ILE A 121 -1.94 14.86 -0.16
CA ILE A 121 -3.33 14.40 -0.29
C ILE A 121 -3.97 14.94 -1.56
N ARG A 122 -3.80 16.22 -1.89
CA ARG A 122 -4.36 16.80 -3.13
C ARG A 122 -3.79 16.17 -4.39
N GLU A 123 -2.50 15.86 -4.39
CA GLU A 123 -1.81 15.23 -5.52
C GLU A 123 -2.22 13.78 -5.72
N HIS A 124 -2.37 13.04 -4.61
CA HIS A 124 -2.69 11.61 -4.67
C HIS A 124 -4.19 11.34 -4.83
N PHE A 125 -5.04 12.26 -4.41
CA PHE A 125 -6.50 12.11 -4.49
C PHE A 125 -7.17 13.29 -5.24
N PRO A 126 -6.74 13.61 -6.48
CA PRO A 126 -7.21 14.80 -7.19
C PRO A 126 -8.71 14.76 -7.50
N ASN A 127 -9.31 13.56 -7.52
CA ASN A 127 -10.71 13.34 -7.84
C ASN A 127 -11.59 13.06 -6.61
N ALA A 128 -11.03 13.12 -5.41
CA ALA A 128 -11.81 12.95 -4.19
C ALA A 128 -12.66 14.19 -3.92
N ASP A 129 -13.94 13.99 -3.66
CA ASP A 129 -14.88 15.04 -3.30
C ASP A 129 -15.44 14.88 -1.88
N ALA A 130 -15.02 13.84 -1.18
CA ALA A 130 -15.40 13.56 0.19
C ALA A 130 -14.29 12.83 0.96
N VAL A 131 -14.43 12.84 2.28
CA VAL A 131 -13.59 12.08 3.21
C VAL A 131 -14.45 11.44 4.30
N VAL A 132 -14.15 10.19 4.63
CA VAL A 132 -14.67 9.53 5.84
C VAL A 132 -13.59 9.57 6.90
N VAL A 133 -13.97 10.01 8.11
CA VAL A 133 -13.09 10.02 9.28
C VAL A 133 -13.52 8.87 10.19
N ILE A 134 -12.58 8.00 10.53
CA ILE A 134 -12.77 6.90 11.47
C ILE A 134 -12.08 7.29 12.78
N PRO A 135 -12.84 7.59 13.83
CA PRO A 135 -12.28 8.12 15.07
C PRO A 135 -11.62 7.06 15.96
N ASN A 136 -11.99 5.79 15.80
CA ASN A 136 -11.49 4.66 16.58
C ASN A 136 -10.86 3.63 15.65
N PRO A 137 -9.58 3.77 15.24
CA PRO A 137 -8.91 2.87 14.32
C PRO A 137 -8.90 1.41 14.77
N GLU A 138 -8.63 1.18 16.05
CA GLU A 138 -8.54 -0.17 16.61
C GLU A 138 -9.90 -0.88 16.56
N GLU A 139 -10.96 -0.20 17.01
CA GLU A 139 -12.34 -0.73 16.98
C GLU A 139 -12.78 -1.04 15.54
N PHE A 140 -12.49 -0.14 14.60
CA PHE A 140 -12.79 -0.35 13.19
C PHE A 140 -12.09 -1.61 12.65
N ILE A 141 -10.80 -1.79 12.93
CA ILE A 141 -10.03 -2.95 12.49
C ILE A 141 -10.60 -4.25 13.09
N GLU A 142 -10.93 -4.24 14.38
CA GLU A 142 -11.52 -5.40 15.06
C GLU A 142 -12.93 -5.74 14.51
N ASP A 143 -13.74 -4.75 14.19
CA ASP A 143 -15.05 -4.94 13.57
C ASP A 143 -14.93 -5.55 12.17
N VAL A 144 -13.95 -5.07 11.39
CA VAL A 144 -13.66 -5.63 10.07
C VAL A 144 -13.21 -7.09 10.18
N LYS A 145 -12.28 -7.41 11.08
CA LYS A 145 -11.85 -8.80 11.36
C LYS A 145 -13.02 -9.69 11.71
N ARG A 146 -13.88 -9.22 12.63
CA ARG A 146 -15.06 -9.96 13.07
C ARG A 146 -16.04 -10.22 11.94
N SER A 147 -16.24 -9.23 11.06
CA SER A 147 -17.20 -9.31 9.96
C SER A 147 -16.73 -10.23 8.84
N ILE A 148 -15.43 -10.25 8.55
CA ILE A 148 -14.85 -11.08 7.49
C ILE A 148 -14.67 -12.53 7.98
N GLY A 149 -14.50 -12.74 9.29
CA GLY A 149 -14.29 -14.07 9.86
C GLY A 149 -12.96 -14.72 9.47
N THR A 150 -12.00 -13.92 8.99
CA THR A 150 -10.66 -14.37 8.65
C THR A 150 -9.63 -13.39 9.20
N GLU A 151 -8.39 -13.84 9.30
CA GLU A 151 -7.30 -12.98 9.74
C GLU A 151 -7.04 -11.88 8.69
N ILE A 152 -6.92 -10.66 9.17
CA ILE A 152 -6.48 -9.52 8.37
C ILE A 152 -5.24 -8.89 9.00
N LYS A 153 -4.33 -8.45 8.15
CA LYS A 153 -3.14 -7.72 8.55
C LYS A 153 -3.38 -6.22 8.34
N ALA A 154 -3.23 -5.45 9.39
CA ALA A 154 -3.36 -4.00 9.33
C ALA A 154 -2.03 -3.38 9.76
N GLU A 155 -1.30 -2.83 8.81
CA GLU A 155 0.05 -2.31 9.03
C GLU A 155 0.27 -0.98 8.29
N LYS A 156 1.27 -0.26 8.75
CA LYS A 156 1.75 0.93 8.05
C LYS A 156 2.44 0.50 6.76
N VAL A 157 2.08 1.15 5.64
CA VAL A 157 2.81 0.98 4.38
C VAL A 157 4.23 1.54 4.53
N ASN A 158 5.21 0.73 4.21
CA ASN A 158 6.60 1.13 4.19
C ASN A 158 7.02 1.42 2.75
N TYR A 159 7.38 2.69 2.48
CA TYR A 159 7.92 3.10 1.20
C TYR A 159 9.43 2.95 1.22
N PHE A 160 10.00 2.29 0.23
CA PHE A 160 11.44 2.15 0.07
C PHE A 160 11.89 2.68 -1.29
N HIS A 161 13.13 3.18 -1.33
CA HIS A 161 13.72 3.66 -2.57
C HIS A 161 14.20 2.50 -3.42
N ILE A 162 13.50 2.22 -4.50
CA ILE A 162 13.82 1.14 -5.45
C ILE A 162 15.21 1.30 -6.09
N ASP A 163 15.68 2.54 -6.24
CA ASP A 163 16.97 2.85 -6.86
C ASP A 163 18.17 2.42 -6.01
N LYS A 164 17.96 2.19 -4.73
CA LYS A 164 19.04 1.83 -3.80
C LYS A 164 19.29 0.35 -3.65
N GLY A 165 18.57 -0.53 -4.36
CA GLY A 165 18.72 -1.97 -4.32
C GLY A 165 19.22 -2.50 -2.96
N TYR A 166 18.69 -3.57 -2.45
CA TYR A 166 19.35 -4.24 -1.33
C TYR A 166 20.66 -4.87 -1.85
N GLU A 167 21.78 -4.17 -1.71
CA GLU A 167 23.09 -4.78 -1.81
C GLU A 167 23.32 -5.52 -0.50
N THR A 168 23.14 -6.83 -0.51
CA THR A 168 23.68 -7.67 0.54
C THR A 168 25.18 -7.78 0.31
N THR A 169 25.97 -7.60 1.35
CA THR A 169 27.44 -7.59 1.32
C THR A 169 28.06 -8.90 0.82
N ASP A 170 27.28 -9.98 0.66
CA ASP A 170 27.72 -11.31 0.30
C ASP A 170 27.13 -11.85 -1.02
N GLY A 171 26.47 -11.00 -1.82
CA GLY A 171 25.91 -11.39 -3.11
C GLY A 171 24.72 -12.36 -3.03
N GLU A 172 24.22 -12.67 -1.86
CA GLU A 172 22.98 -13.40 -1.63
C GLU A 172 21.84 -12.41 -1.45
N ILE A 173 20.80 -12.56 -2.26
CA ILE A 173 19.55 -11.83 -2.05
C ILE A 173 18.81 -12.59 -0.95
N ALA A 174 18.91 -12.12 0.28
CA ALA A 174 18.01 -12.55 1.33
C ALA A 174 16.63 -11.94 1.04
N MET A 175 15.70 -12.75 0.54
CA MET A 175 14.28 -12.43 0.62
C MET A 175 13.86 -12.72 2.05
N ASP A 176 13.75 -11.67 2.85
CA ASP A 176 13.11 -11.76 4.15
C ASP A 176 11.61 -11.88 3.90
N MET A 177 11.15 -13.12 3.80
CA MET A 177 9.73 -13.44 3.71
C MET A 177 9.24 -13.74 5.13
N ASP A 178 9.15 -12.71 5.94
CA ASP A 178 8.36 -12.79 7.16
C ASP A 178 6.87 -12.74 6.79
N TYR A 179 6.23 -13.91 6.85
CA TYR A 179 4.79 -14.09 6.78
C TYR A 179 4.16 -13.82 8.15
#